data_22586b6d5496301af2c532c209292f76
#
_entry.id   22586b6d5496301af2c532c209292f76
#
_cell.length_a   1.000
_cell.length_b   1.000
_cell.length_c   1.000
_cell.angle_alpha   90.00
_cell.angle_beta   90.00
_cell.angle_gamma   90.00
#
_symmetry.space_group_name_H-M   'P 1'
#
loop_
_entity.id
_entity.type
_entity.pdbx_description
1 polymer ?
#
loop_
_entity_poly.entity_id
_entity_poly.type
_entity_poly.pdbx_seq_one_letter_code
_entity_poly.pdbx_strand_id
1 'polypeptide(L)'
;MRRMVSAVVVWCWAAIGLVPAWGQQIDDGGRASSFGASNGVRPFESPVPPVDSAELRPTAEDTAAEADDDENEGRLNWKTPTLGGKQFWADELLFHEWRIQRHVYTGHCRLLDDRNHRRAWGGFGHCRQELERLKQTLELPPMKPRAVIVLHGIWGTRSRMDDLVDAMRADVDQEVLVVAYPSTRADLDAHAESLGRILKNLDGVREVSFVAHSLGNLVIRRYLATLKDAPADQRPVFELKRVVMLGPPNHGAQLATRFRENSLFRTTWGPAGVLLATDWTEVEPDLALPPCPFGIIAGGCGDDAGYNPLLPGDDDFVVRVEETRLPGAADFLVVPVLHSSMMGNESVQQATIRFLQHGYFVSEEARRPIPVEL
;
A
#
# COMPACT_ATOMS: atom_id res chain seq x y z
N MET A 1 -2.32 3.22 -34.41
CA MET A 1 -2.67 3.77 -33.10
C MET A 1 -3.34 2.74 -32.15
N ARG A 2 -4.50 2.13 -32.45
CA ARG A 2 -5.14 1.16 -31.51
C ARG A 2 -4.24 -0.05 -31.10
N ARG A 3 -3.40 -0.58 -31.99
CA ARG A 3 -2.50 -1.71 -31.64
C ARG A 3 -1.30 -1.29 -30.77
N MET A 4 -0.82 -0.05 -30.86
CA MET A 4 0.23 0.48 -29.99
C MET A 4 -0.30 0.73 -28.57
N VAL A 5 -1.50 1.24 -28.42
CA VAL A 5 -2.13 1.48 -27.12
C VAL A 5 -2.33 0.16 -26.34
N SER A 6 -2.73 -0.92 -27.02
CA SER A 6 -2.86 -2.24 -26.38
C SER A 6 -1.50 -2.81 -25.93
N ALA A 7 -0.42 -2.61 -26.68
CA ALA A 7 0.91 -3.05 -26.31
C ALA A 7 1.43 -2.27 -25.09
N VAL A 8 1.24 -0.96 -25.05
CA VAL A 8 1.68 -0.11 -23.93
C VAL A 8 0.91 -0.42 -22.64
N VAL A 9 -0.38 -0.71 -22.72
CA VAL A 9 -1.16 -1.17 -21.56
C VAL A 9 -0.61 -2.49 -21.02
N VAL A 10 -0.29 -3.45 -21.89
CA VAL A 10 0.34 -4.73 -21.50
C VAL A 10 1.73 -4.50 -20.89
N TRP A 11 2.52 -3.56 -21.40
CA TRP A 11 3.82 -3.21 -20.85
C TRP A 11 3.72 -2.50 -19.49
N CYS A 12 2.74 -1.64 -19.29
CA CYS A 12 2.44 -1.07 -17.96
C CYS A 12 2.06 -2.17 -16.95
N TRP A 13 1.35 -3.22 -17.38
CA TRP A 13 1.04 -4.38 -16.55
C TRP A 13 2.30 -5.18 -16.19
N ALA A 14 3.23 -5.33 -17.11
CA ALA A 14 4.52 -6.00 -16.86
C ALA A 14 5.38 -5.21 -15.87
N ALA A 15 5.44 -3.88 -16.01
CA ALA A 15 6.21 -3.00 -15.13
C ALA A 15 5.68 -2.96 -13.69
N ILE A 16 4.37 -3.23 -13.50
CA ILE A 16 3.73 -3.35 -12.18
C ILE A 16 3.87 -4.79 -11.64
N GLY A 17 4.49 -5.71 -12.40
CA GLY A 17 4.74 -7.09 -12.01
C GLY A 17 3.48 -7.96 -11.93
N LEU A 18 2.45 -7.68 -12.73
CA LEU A 18 1.21 -8.45 -12.82
C LEU A 18 1.20 -9.52 -13.91
N VAL A 19 2.27 -9.62 -14.69
CA VAL A 19 2.45 -10.74 -15.63
C VAL A 19 3.14 -11.87 -14.87
N PRO A 20 2.53 -13.05 -14.72
CA PRO A 20 3.24 -14.20 -14.19
C PRO A 20 4.44 -14.49 -15.12
N ALA A 21 5.58 -14.84 -14.51
CA ALA A 21 6.79 -15.26 -15.23
C ALA A 21 6.51 -16.54 -16.02
N TRP A 22 6.01 -16.40 -17.25
CA TRP A 22 5.94 -17.45 -18.24
C TRP A 22 7.12 -17.26 -19.20
N GLY A 23 8.13 -18.08 -18.98
CA GLY A 23 9.12 -18.45 -19.99
C GLY A 23 10.28 -17.50 -20.20
N GLN A 24 11.31 -17.63 -19.37
CA GLN A 24 12.69 -17.54 -19.85
C GLN A 24 13.35 -18.90 -19.72
N GLN A 25 13.06 -19.74 -20.72
CA GLN A 25 13.97 -20.78 -21.16
C GLN A 25 14.24 -20.46 -22.64
N ILE A 26 15.32 -19.76 -22.90
CA ILE A 26 15.86 -19.66 -24.24
C ILE A 26 16.74 -20.90 -24.40
N ASP A 27 16.19 -21.93 -25.04
CA ASP A 27 16.98 -23.00 -25.62
C ASP A 27 17.45 -22.55 -27.00
N ASP A 28 18.74 -22.56 -27.22
CA ASP A 28 19.37 -22.49 -28.52
C ASP A 28 19.01 -23.74 -29.34
N GLY A 29 18.12 -23.60 -30.30
CA GLY A 29 17.84 -24.68 -31.22
C GLY A 29 16.54 -24.48 -32.00
N GLY A 30 16.64 -23.88 -33.18
CA GLY A 30 15.52 -23.61 -34.07
C GLY A 30 14.72 -24.83 -34.49
N ARG A 31 13.40 -24.71 -34.34
CA ARG A 31 12.37 -25.22 -35.29
C ARG A 31 10.99 -24.72 -34.86
N ALA A 32 10.37 -23.94 -35.73
CA ALA A 32 8.98 -23.54 -35.59
C ALA A 32 8.07 -24.75 -35.85
N SER A 33 7.18 -25.10 -34.95
CA SER A 33 6.02 -25.96 -35.20
C SER A 33 4.75 -25.20 -34.78
N SER A 34 3.90 -24.99 -35.78
CA SER A 34 2.57 -24.44 -35.68
C SER A 34 1.65 -25.44 -34.96
N PHE A 35 1.03 -25.02 -33.84
CA PHE A 35 -0.15 -25.69 -33.29
C PHE A 35 -1.33 -24.72 -33.29
N GLY A 36 -2.39 -25.16 -33.98
CA GLY A 36 -3.65 -24.44 -34.08
C GLY A 36 -4.40 -24.40 -32.73
N ALA A 37 -4.88 -23.25 -32.39
CA ALA A 37 -5.76 -23.04 -31.24
C ALA A 37 -7.20 -22.89 -31.76
N SER A 38 -8.07 -23.83 -31.43
CA SER A 38 -9.50 -23.63 -31.38
C SER A 38 -9.97 -23.97 -29.98
N ASN A 39 -10.30 -22.97 -29.19
CA ASN A 39 -11.30 -23.11 -28.11
C ASN A 39 -11.83 -21.74 -27.73
N GLY A 40 -13.14 -21.56 -27.95
CA GLY A 40 -13.90 -20.37 -27.69
C GLY A 40 -13.95 -20.03 -26.20
N VAL A 41 -13.42 -18.90 -25.85
CA VAL A 41 -13.63 -18.26 -24.55
C VAL A 41 -14.91 -17.43 -24.68
N ARG A 42 -15.95 -17.79 -23.93
CA ARG A 42 -17.14 -16.95 -23.76
C ARG A 42 -16.73 -15.64 -23.07
N PRO A 43 -17.30 -14.50 -23.48
CA PRO A 43 -17.05 -13.24 -22.77
C PRO A 43 -17.61 -13.32 -21.34
N PHE A 44 -16.80 -12.98 -20.38
CA PHE A 44 -17.22 -12.78 -18.99
C PHE A 44 -18.05 -11.50 -18.92
N GLU A 45 -19.36 -11.65 -18.71
CA GLU A 45 -20.29 -10.53 -18.60
C GLU A 45 -20.20 -9.88 -17.23
N SER A 46 -20.23 -8.57 -17.26
CA SER A 46 -20.55 -7.56 -16.25
C SER A 46 -19.40 -7.03 -15.39
N PRO A 47 -19.06 -5.76 -15.55
CA PRO A 47 -18.26 -5.04 -14.57
C PRO A 47 -19.08 -4.88 -13.28
N VAL A 48 -18.49 -5.26 -12.16
CA VAL A 48 -19.00 -4.91 -10.82
C VAL A 48 -19.02 -3.38 -10.75
N PRO A 49 -20.14 -2.73 -10.38
CA PRO A 49 -20.20 -1.29 -10.26
C PRO A 49 -19.17 -0.82 -9.21
N PRO A 50 -18.61 0.40 -9.36
CA PRO A 50 -17.74 0.98 -8.33
C PRO A 50 -18.53 1.08 -7.02
N VAL A 51 -17.92 0.63 -5.92
CA VAL A 51 -18.49 0.78 -4.57
C VAL A 51 -18.40 2.25 -4.20
N ASP A 52 -19.51 2.83 -3.78
CA ASP A 52 -19.52 4.19 -3.24
C ASP A 52 -18.67 4.23 -1.96
N SER A 53 -17.78 5.21 -1.84
CA SER A 53 -16.97 5.44 -0.65
C SER A 53 -17.80 5.60 0.64
N ALA A 54 -19.09 5.94 0.51
CA ALA A 54 -20.02 5.99 1.63
C ALA A 54 -20.26 4.62 2.29
N GLU A 55 -20.12 3.51 1.54
CA GLU A 55 -20.33 2.15 2.08
C GLU A 55 -19.15 1.65 2.94
N LEU A 56 -17.99 2.30 2.88
CA LEU A 56 -16.85 1.99 3.75
C LEU A 56 -16.84 2.76 5.08
N ARG A 57 -17.79 3.68 5.26
CA ARG A 57 -17.94 4.43 6.51
C ARG A 57 -18.69 3.60 7.53
N PRO A 58 -18.28 3.59 8.82
CA PRO A 58 -19.08 3.00 9.86
C PRO A 58 -20.44 3.72 9.90
N THR A 59 -21.48 2.99 9.60
CA THR A 59 -22.86 3.49 9.69
C THR A 59 -23.40 3.28 11.10
N ALA A 60 -24.50 3.96 11.44
CA ALA A 60 -25.21 3.70 12.70
C ALA A 60 -25.70 2.24 12.80
N GLU A 61 -25.74 1.51 11.67
CA GLU A 61 -26.03 0.07 11.61
C GLU A 61 -24.85 -0.79 12.07
N ASP A 62 -23.58 -0.29 11.98
CA ASP A 62 -22.42 -1.01 12.53
C ASP A 62 -22.49 -1.11 14.06
N THR A 63 -23.11 -0.11 14.74
CA THR A 63 -23.39 -0.15 16.18
C THR A 63 -24.59 -1.02 16.53
N ALA A 64 -25.54 -1.21 15.60
CA ALA A 64 -26.67 -2.12 15.78
C ALA A 64 -26.28 -3.57 15.48
N ALA A 65 -25.36 -3.81 14.55
CA ALA A 65 -24.81 -5.14 14.27
C ALA A 65 -23.96 -5.69 15.44
N GLU A 66 -23.42 -4.84 16.30
CA GLU A 66 -22.74 -5.27 17.54
C GLU A 66 -23.71 -5.85 18.59
N ALA A 67 -25.00 -5.51 18.52
CA ALA A 67 -26.00 -5.99 19.48
C ALA A 67 -26.66 -7.31 19.08
N ASP A 68 -26.58 -7.74 17.82
CA ASP A 68 -27.26 -8.94 17.31
C ASP A 68 -26.32 -10.16 17.18
N ASP A 69 -25.01 -10.02 17.48
CA ASP A 69 -24.00 -11.08 17.30
C ASP A 69 -23.94 -12.11 18.46
N ASP A 70 -24.69 -11.91 19.54
CA ASP A 70 -24.71 -12.83 20.71
C ASP A 70 -25.40 -14.18 20.42
N GLU A 71 -26.12 -14.32 19.31
CA GLU A 71 -26.83 -15.59 18.98
C GLU A 71 -26.02 -16.55 18.08
N ASN A 72 -24.75 -16.26 17.78
CA ASN A 72 -23.99 -17.03 16.79
C ASN A 72 -22.91 -17.97 17.37
N GLU A 73 -23.06 -18.39 18.63
CA GLU A 73 -22.11 -19.31 19.31
C GLU A 73 -22.01 -20.73 18.71
N GLY A 74 -22.76 -21.06 17.68
CA GLY A 74 -22.82 -22.43 17.12
C GLY A 74 -22.17 -22.64 15.75
N ARG A 75 -21.59 -21.64 15.09
CA ARG A 75 -20.99 -21.84 13.78
C ARG A 75 -19.57 -22.37 13.88
N LEU A 76 -19.37 -23.58 13.32
CA LEU A 76 -18.08 -24.26 13.19
C LEU A 76 -17.01 -23.32 12.62
N ASN A 77 -16.15 -22.80 13.49
CA ASN A 77 -15.01 -21.95 13.12
C ASN A 77 -13.83 -22.85 12.73
N TRP A 78 -13.78 -23.23 11.46
CA TRP A 78 -12.73 -24.10 10.95
C TRP A 78 -11.45 -23.29 10.71
N LYS A 79 -10.32 -23.79 11.17
CA LYS A 79 -8.99 -23.28 10.86
C LYS A 79 -8.66 -23.57 9.38
N THR A 80 -9.21 -22.77 8.48
CA THR A 80 -8.97 -22.95 7.04
C THR A 80 -7.96 -21.92 6.56
N PRO A 81 -6.96 -22.31 5.72
CA PRO A 81 -6.12 -21.37 5.02
C PRO A 81 -6.99 -20.41 4.20
N THR A 82 -6.74 -19.12 4.32
CA THR A 82 -7.41 -18.14 3.46
C THR A 82 -6.43 -17.73 2.39
N LEU A 83 -6.75 -17.97 1.12
CA LEU A 83 -6.02 -17.43 -0.02
C LEU A 83 -6.16 -15.91 0.04
N GLY A 84 -5.16 -15.23 0.64
CA GLY A 84 -5.18 -13.80 0.98
C GLY A 84 -6.04 -12.98 0.04
N GLY A 85 -7.07 -12.33 0.55
CA GLY A 85 -8.05 -11.59 -0.23
C GLY A 85 -7.42 -10.37 -0.87
N LYS A 86 -6.75 -10.57 -2.00
CA LYS A 86 -6.18 -9.47 -2.77
C LYS A 86 -7.32 -8.55 -3.19
N GLN A 87 -7.27 -7.27 -2.80
CA GLN A 87 -8.22 -6.24 -3.23
C GLN A 87 -9.68 -6.41 -2.73
N PHE A 88 -9.95 -7.23 -1.70
CA PHE A 88 -11.29 -7.37 -1.12
C PHE A 88 -11.32 -7.22 0.40
N TRP A 89 -10.16 -7.11 1.03
CA TRP A 89 -10.04 -7.04 2.48
C TRP A 89 -9.13 -5.88 2.88
N ALA A 90 -9.59 -5.08 3.82
CA ALA A 90 -8.82 -4.03 4.48
C ALA A 90 -8.47 -4.46 5.90
N ASP A 91 -7.25 -4.21 6.34
CA ASP A 91 -6.88 -4.40 7.73
C ASP A 91 -7.56 -3.34 8.61
N GLU A 92 -8.09 -3.76 9.75
CA GLU A 92 -8.73 -2.92 10.76
C GLU A 92 -7.95 -2.90 12.09
N LEU A 93 -7.23 -4.00 12.38
CA LEU A 93 -6.39 -4.16 13.55
C LEU A 93 -5.21 -5.05 13.22
N LEU A 94 -4.03 -4.68 13.71
CA LEU A 94 -2.79 -5.46 13.61
C LEU A 94 -2.25 -5.74 15.01
N PHE A 95 -1.79 -6.97 15.24
CA PHE A 95 -1.07 -7.38 16.44
C PHE A 95 0.00 -8.39 16.02
N HIS A 96 1.27 -7.96 15.92
CA HIS A 96 2.34 -8.69 15.23
C HIS A 96 1.89 -9.08 13.81
N GLU A 97 1.94 -10.36 13.47
CA GLU A 97 1.42 -10.87 12.18
C GLU A 97 -0.08 -11.21 12.20
N TRP A 98 -0.72 -11.17 13.39
CA TRP A 98 -2.16 -11.35 13.51
C TRP A 98 -2.91 -10.11 13.02
N ARG A 99 -4.05 -10.31 12.39
CA ARG A 99 -4.83 -9.18 11.87
C ARG A 99 -6.32 -9.46 11.84
N ILE A 100 -7.09 -8.42 12.12
CA ILE A 100 -8.52 -8.40 11.82
C ILE A 100 -8.68 -7.64 10.52
N GLN A 101 -9.39 -8.24 9.58
CA GLN A 101 -9.67 -7.68 8.27
C GLN A 101 -11.16 -7.55 8.05
N ARG A 102 -11.58 -6.43 7.44
CA ARG A 102 -12.96 -6.19 7.00
C ARG A 102 -13.07 -6.41 5.50
N HIS A 103 -14.11 -7.11 5.07
CA HIS A 103 -14.43 -7.28 3.66
C HIS A 103 -15.13 -6.05 3.11
N VAL A 104 -14.62 -5.46 2.02
CA VAL A 104 -15.04 -4.16 1.49
C VAL A 104 -16.48 -4.09 0.97
N TYR A 105 -17.09 -5.22 0.62
CA TYR A 105 -18.47 -5.26 0.10
C TYR A 105 -19.49 -5.74 1.12
N THR A 106 -19.11 -6.56 2.07
CA THR A 106 -20.05 -7.21 2.97
C THR A 106 -19.92 -6.71 4.41
N GLY A 107 -18.89 -5.93 4.74
CA GLY A 107 -18.62 -5.44 6.10
C GLY A 107 -18.15 -6.52 7.08
N HIS A 108 -18.27 -7.82 6.75
CA HIS A 108 -17.86 -8.92 7.62
C HIS A 108 -16.36 -8.83 7.94
N CYS A 109 -16.02 -9.13 9.18
CA CYS A 109 -14.65 -9.23 9.65
C CYS A 109 -14.17 -10.68 9.72
N ARG A 110 -12.86 -10.85 9.66
CA ARG A 110 -12.18 -12.11 9.94
C ARG A 110 -10.92 -11.86 10.75
N LEU A 111 -10.62 -12.73 11.70
CA LEU A 111 -9.35 -12.78 12.40
C LEU A 111 -8.44 -13.81 11.71
N LEU A 112 -7.24 -13.38 11.31
CA LEU A 112 -6.20 -14.23 10.76
C LEU A 112 -5.01 -14.29 11.72
N ASP A 113 -4.42 -15.49 11.87
CA ASP A 113 -3.16 -15.67 12.60
C ASP A 113 -1.93 -15.35 11.73
N ASP A 114 -0.74 -15.52 12.30
CA ASP A 114 0.58 -15.37 11.66
C ASP A 114 0.78 -16.23 10.40
N ARG A 115 0.05 -17.35 10.32
CA ARG A 115 0.07 -18.28 9.17
C ARG A 115 -1.10 -18.08 8.20
N ASN A 116 -1.84 -16.98 8.34
CA ASN A 116 -3.04 -16.69 7.55
C ASN A 116 -4.19 -17.71 7.71
N HIS A 117 -4.23 -18.48 8.82
CA HIS A 117 -5.39 -19.28 9.12
C HIS A 117 -6.47 -18.42 9.78
N ARG A 118 -7.71 -18.60 9.33
CA ARG A 118 -8.85 -17.90 9.93
C ARG A 118 -9.15 -18.48 11.31
N ARG A 119 -9.15 -17.61 12.33
CA ARG A 119 -9.42 -17.95 13.72
C ARG A 119 -10.83 -17.56 14.15
N ALA A 120 -11.36 -16.46 13.61
CA ALA A 120 -12.72 -16.01 13.82
C ALA A 120 -13.31 -15.41 12.54
N TRP A 121 -14.63 -15.29 12.54
CA TRP A 121 -15.44 -14.72 11.48
C TRP A 121 -16.70 -14.10 12.08
N GLY A 122 -17.11 -12.91 11.66
CA GLY A 122 -18.31 -12.22 12.14
C GLY A 122 -18.13 -10.71 12.17
N GLY A 123 -18.66 -10.04 13.16
CA GLY A 123 -18.43 -8.61 13.40
C GLY A 123 -17.03 -8.34 13.93
N PHE A 124 -16.62 -7.05 13.89
CA PHE A 124 -15.31 -6.62 14.41
C PHE A 124 -15.14 -6.94 15.89
N GLY A 125 -16.20 -6.67 16.70
CA GLY A 125 -16.18 -6.92 18.14
C GLY A 125 -15.90 -8.39 18.47
N HIS A 126 -16.60 -9.32 17.81
CA HIS A 126 -16.37 -10.76 17.97
C HIS A 126 -14.92 -11.17 17.60
N CYS A 127 -14.41 -10.70 16.45
CA CYS A 127 -13.04 -10.99 16.05
C CYS A 127 -12.01 -10.43 17.05
N ARG A 128 -12.26 -9.23 17.61
CA ARG A 128 -11.42 -8.60 18.62
C ARG A 128 -11.43 -9.38 19.93
N GLN A 129 -12.60 -9.77 20.41
CA GLN A 129 -12.75 -10.58 21.62
C GLN A 129 -12.00 -11.92 21.49
N GLU A 130 -12.11 -12.59 20.35
CA GLU A 130 -11.37 -13.82 20.09
C GLU A 130 -9.86 -13.59 20.02
N LEU A 131 -9.39 -12.47 19.45
CA LEU A 131 -7.96 -12.11 19.47
C LEU A 131 -7.46 -11.94 20.91
N GLU A 132 -8.20 -11.20 21.77
CA GLU A 132 -7.81 -11.01 23.17
C GLU A 132 -7.78 -12.33 23.94
N ARG A 133 -8.76 -13.21 23.70
CA ARG A 133 -8.77 -14.56 24.26
C ARG A 133 -7.53 -15.36 23.83
N LEU A 134 -7.17 -15.28 22.53
CA LEU A 134 -6.01 -16.00 21.98
C LEU A 134 -4.69 -15.41 22.47
N LYS A 135 -4.56 -14.09 22.64
CA LYS A 135 -3.40 -13.46 23.27
C LYS A 135 -3.09 -14.06 24.64
N GLN A 136 -4.13 -14.24 25.46
CA GLN A 136 -4.00 -14.83 26.79
C GLN A 136 -3.71 -16.33 26.73
N THR A 137 -4.47 -17.09 25.92
CA THR A 137 -4.36 -18.56 25.88
C THR A 137 -3.02 -19.04 25.29
N LEU A 138 -2.47 -18.28 24.31
CA LEU A 138 -1.22 -18.59 23.65
C LEU A 138 -0.03 -17.83 24.24
N GLU A 139 -0.26 -17.04 25.30
CA GLU A 139 0.76 -16.22 25.95
C GLU A 139 1.55 -15.37 24.95
N LEU A 140 0.83 -14.75 24.00
CA LEU A 140 1.48 -13.94 22.95
C LEU A 140 2.19 -12.75 23.62
N PRO A 141 3.45 -12.46 23.24
CA PRO A 141 4.19 -11.36 23.82
C PRO A 141 3.53 -10.01 23.47
N PRO A 142 3.68 -8.97 24.30
CA PRO A 142 3.23 -7.64 23.96
C PRO A 142 4.00 -7.10 22.76
N MET A 143 3.38 -6.21 21.99
CA MET A 143 4.05 -5.51 20.90
C MET A 143 5.16 -4.59 21.42
N LYS A 144 6.20 -4.38 20.63
CA LYS A 144 7.25 -3.42 20.95
C LYS A 144 6.68 -2.00 21.01
N PRO A 145 7.23 -1.10 21.84
CA PRO A 145 6.74 0.26 21.97
C PRO A 145 7.01 1.14 20.74
N ARG A 146 7.81 0.67 19.80
CA ARG A 146 8.14 1.34 18.54
C ARG A 146 7.71 0.47 17.36
N ALA A 147 7.02 1.06 16.39
CA ALA A 147 6.55 0.34 15.20
C ALA A 147 6.89 1.08 13.91
N VAL A 148 7.19 0.32 12.87
CA VAL A 148 7.25 0.76 11.47
C VAL A 148 6.02 0.22 10.75
N ILE A 149 5.18 1.11 10.29
CA ILE A 149 3.97 0.78 9.50
C ILE A 149 4.32 0.86 8.03
N VAL A 150 4.13 -0.25 7.31
CA VAL A 150 4.53 -0.40 5.91
C VAL A 150 3.31 -0.47 5.01
N LEU A 151 3.24 0.41 4.00
CA LEU A 151 2.15 0.47 3.03
C LEU A 151 2.63 0.16 1.61
N HIS A 152 1.93 -0.73 0.93
CA HIS A 152 2.20 -1.06 -0.48
C HIS A 152 1.59 -0.02 -1.44
N GLY A 153 1.97 -0.06 -2.72
CA GLY A 153 1.41 0.77 -3.79
C GLY A 153 0.13 0.20 -4.39
N ILE A 154 -0.37 0.86 -5.44
CA ILE A 154 -1.52 0.40 -6.21
C ILE A 154 -1.28 -1.02 -6.76
N TRP A 155 -2.33 -1.85 -6.82
CA TRP A 155 -2.24 -3.27 -7.17
C TRP A 155 -1.30 -4.10 -6.28
N GLY A 156 -0.70 -3.47 -5.27
CA GLY A 156 0.17 -4.15 -4.33
C GLY A 156 -0.60 -5.09 -3.40
N THR A 157 0.18 -5.87 -2.69
CA THR A 157 -0.26 -6.73 -1.57
C THR A 157 0.84 -6.71 -0.53
N ARG A 158 0.58 -7.22 0.67
CA ARG A 158 1.60 -7.37 1.73
C ARG A 158 2.87 -8.01 1.19
N SER A 159 2.74 -9.11 0.44
CA SER A 159 3.88 -9.86 -0.11
C SER A 159 4.75 -9.09 -1.12
N ARG A 160 4.30 -7.95 -1.61
CA ARG A 160 5.15 -7.07 -2.43
C ARG A 160 6.19 -6.32 -1.58
N MET A 161 5.99 -6.27 -0.28
CA MET A 161 6.87 -5.59 0.65
C MET A 161 7.82 -6.56 1.38
N ASP A 162 7.68 -7.89 1.17
CA ASP A 162 8.35 -8.92 1.97
C ASP A 162 9.87 -8.75 1.99
N ASP A 163 10.54 -8.53 0.83
CA ASP A 163 11.99 -8.36 0.76
C ASP A 163 12.48 -7.17 1.61
N LEU A 164 11.78 -6.04 1.54
CA LEU A 164 12.10 -4.85 2.33
C LEU A 164 11.79 -5.05 3.81
N VAL A 165 10.67 -5.70 4.11
CA VAL A 165 10.24 -6.01 5.48
C VAL A 165 11.22 -6.95 6.16
N ASP A 166 11.67 -7.99 5.48
CA ASP A 166 12.65 -8.95 6.00
C ASP A 166 14.00 -8.27 6.28
N ALA A 167 14.46 -7.39 5.36
CA ALA A 167 15.65 -6.59 5.59
C ALA A 167 15.50 -5.65 6.80
N MET A 168 14.35 -4.97 6.95
CA MET A 168 14.10 -4.11 8.11
C MET A 168 14.05 -4.92 9.42
N ARG A 169 13.38 -6.06 9.45
CA ARG A 169 13.25 -6.91 10.65
C ARG A 169 14.60 -7.41 11.16
N ALA A 170 15.57 -7.59 10.26
CA ALA A 170 16.91 -8.00 10.63
C ALA A 170 17.69 -6.89 11.36
N ASP A 171 17.44 -5.62 11.02
CA ASP A 171 18.30 -4.50 11.41
C ASP A 171 17.63 -3.46 12.32
N VAL A 172 16.27 -3.39 12.37
CA VAL A 172 15.58 -2.43 13.24
C VAL A 172 14.98 -3.12 14.46
N ASP A 173 15.26 -2.59 15.65
CA ASP A 173 14.62 -3.05 16.88
C ASP A 173 13.25 -2.38 17.07
N GLN A 174 12.35 -2.67 16.13
CA GLN A 174 10.98 -2.15 16.10
C GLN A 174 10.03 -3.25 15.65
N GLU A 175 8.73 -3.06 15.90
CA GLU A 175 7.69 -3.88 15.30
C GLU A 175 7.53 -3.46 13.82
N VAL A 176 7.59 -4.38 12.86
CA VAL A 176 7.39 -4.06 11.44
C VAL A 176 6.06 -4.64 10.99
N LEU A 177 5.08 -3.77 10.79
CA LEU A 177 3.68 -4.12 10.51
C LEU A 177 3.30 -3.71 9.08
N VAL A 178 2.95 -4.68 8.28
CA VAL A 178 2.52 -4.43 6.89
C VAL A 178 1.01 -4.32 6.83
N VAL A 179 0.52 -3.21 6.31
CA VAL A 179 -0.92 -2.94 6.12
C VAL A 179 -1.38 -3.50 4.78
N ALA A 180 -2.46 -4.29 4.80
CA ALA A 180 -3.19 -4.65 3.60
C ALA A 180 -4.42 -3.75 3.43
N TYR A 181 -4.56 -3.18 2.25
CA TYR A 181 -5.74 -2.38 1.88
C TYR A 181 -6.09 -2.60 0.40
N PRO A 182 -7.38 -2.45 0.02
CA PRO A 182 -7.86 -2.76 -1.32
C PRO A 182 -7.59 -1.60 -2.29
N SER A 183 -6.34 -1.37 -2.63
CA SER A 183 -5.81 -0.18 -3.32
C SER A 183 -6.50 0.20 -4.64
N THR A 184 -7.32 -0.70 -5.22
CA THR A 184 -8.07 -0.47 -6.46
C THR A 184 -9.58 -0.45 -6.28
N ARG A 185 -10.10 -0.61 -5.05
CA ARG A 185 -11.54 -0.79 -4.78
C ARG A 185 -12.18 0.33 -3.97
N ALA A 186 -11.38 1.21 -3.40
CA ALA A 186 -11.83 2.34 -2.64
C ALA A 186 -11.01 3.59 -2.99
N ASP A 187 -11.50 4.74 -2.60
CA ASP A 187 -10.82 6.02 -2.78
C ASP A 187 -9.73 6.25 -1.71
N LEU A 188 -9.04 7.38 -1.83
CA LEU A 188 -7.95 7.72 -0.94
C LEU A 188 -8.44 7.98 0.50
N ASP A 189 -9.64 8.54 0.65
CA ASP A 189 -10.24 8.83 1.95
C ASP A 189 -10.53 7.56 2.73
N ALA A 190 -11.17 6.59 2.11
CA ALA A 190 -11.46 5.30 2.72
C ALA A 190 -10.18 4.55 3.13
N HIS A 191 -9.09 4.67 2.32
CA HIS A 191 -7.79 4.10 2.69
C HIS A 191 -7.17 4.83 3.89
N ALA A 192 -7.25 6.16 3.94
CA ALA A 192 -6.77 6.95 5.06
C ALA A 192 -7.55 6.66 6.36
N GLU A 193 -8.87 6.51 6.28
CA GLU A 193 -9.72 6.11 7.40
C GLU A 193 -9.36 4.70 7.91
N SER A 194 -9.15 3.74 6.99
CA SER A 194 -8.71 2.39 7.35
C SER A 194 -7.36 2.41 8.08
N LEU A 195 -6.39 3.18 7.58
CA LEU A 195 -5.13 3.40 8.28
C LEU A 195 -5.35 4.00 9.68
N GLY A 196 -6.23 4.99 9.80
CA GLY A 196 -6.59 5.60 11.08
C GLY A 196 -7.16 4.59 12.09
N ARG A 197 -8.03 3.65 11.64
CA ARG A 197 -8.56 2.59 12.49
C ARG A 197 -7.47 1.64 12.99
N ILE A 198 -6.54 1.23 12.10
CA ILE A 198 -5.39 0.41 12.49
C ILE A 198 -4.58 1.12 13.57
N LEU A 199 -4.23 2.38 13.36
CA LEU A 199 -3.37 3.14 14.25
C LEU A 199 -4.02 3.38 15.63
N LYS A 200 -5.34 3.54 15.69
CA LYS A 200 -6.11 3.62 16.95
C LYS A 200 -6.12 2.30 17.74
N ASN A 201 -5.95 1.18 17.05
CA ASN A 201 -5.99 -0.15 17.63
C ASN A 201 -4.59 -0.76 17.86
N LEU A 202 -3.50 0.02 17.69
CA LEU A 202 -2.15 -0.44 18.02
C LEU A 202 -1.98 -0.52 19.54
N ASP A 203 -1.79 -1.73 20.05
CA ASP A 203 -1.68 -2.00 21.47
C ASP A 203 -0.22 -1.81 21.94
N GLY A 204 0.00 -0.94 22.95
CA GLY A 204 1.32 -0.72 23.55
C GLY A 204 2.32 0.09 22.72
N VAL A 205 1.99 0.46 21.47
CA VAL A 205 2.87 1.25 20.60
C VAL A 205 2.82 2.73 20.99
N ARG A 206 3.99 3.34 21.16
CA ARG A 206 4.17 4.74 21.56
C ARG A 206 4.83 5.60 20.49
N GLU A 207 5.58 4.99 19.60
CA GLU A 207 6.30 5.66 18.51
C GLU A 207 6.02 4.92 17.20
N VAL A 208 5.65 5.68 16.17
CA VAL A 208 5.35 5.14 14.85
C VAL A 208 6.25 5.80 13.81
N SER A 209 6.83 5.00 12.94
CA SER A 209 7.42 5.45 11.68
C SER A 209 6.65 4.83 10.51
N PHE A 210 6.66 5.49 9.37
CA PHE A 210 6.05 4.96 8.15
C PHE A 210 7.10 4.67 7.10
N VAL A 211 6.87 3.58 6.35
CA VAL A 211 7.55 3.30 5.08
C VAL A 211 6.48 2.99 4.05
N ALA A 212 6.42 3.72 2.97
CA ALA A 212 5.40 3.51 1.96
C ALA A 212 5.95 3.53 0.54
N HIS A 213 5.38 2.67 -0.29
CA HIS A 213 5.67 2.62 -1.71
C HIS A 213 4.53 3.24 -2.53
N SER A 214 4.87 4.10 -3.50
CA SER A 214 3.93 4.61 -4.51
C SER A 214 2.67 5.23 -3.88
N LEU A 215 1.46 4.76 -4.23
CA LEU A 215 0.17 5.21 -3.69
C LEU A 215 0.11 5.20 -2.15
N GLY A 216 0.80 4.28 -1.48
CA GLY A 216 0.82 4.21 -0.03
C GLY A 216 1.29 5.50 0.64
N ASN A 217 2.13 6.29 -0.04
CA ASN A 217 2.55 7.61 0.45
C ASN A 217 1.41 8.61 0.48
N LEU A 218 0.53 8.57 -0.52
CA LEU A 218 -0.64 9.45 -0.57
C LEU A 218 -1.66 9.06 0.51
N VAL A 219 -1.81 7.76 0.80
CA VAL A 219 -2.65 7.29 1.92
C VAL A 219 -2.16 7.86 3.25
N ILE A 220 -0.84 7.83 3.49
CA ILE A 220 -0.25 8.44 4.71
C ILE A 220 -0.49 9.95 4.72
N ARG A 221 -0.21 10.65 3.64
CA ARG A 221 -0.38 12.11 3.55
C ARG A 221 -1.85 12.52 3.75
N ARG A 222 -2.80 11.76 3.19
CA ARG A 222 -4.23 11.98 3.40
C ARG A 222 -4.64 11.73 4.84
N TYR A 223 -4.19 10.65 5.45
CA TYR A 223 -4.42 10.38 6.87
C TYR A 223 -3.87 11.52 7.75
N LEU A 224 -2.64 11.96 7.51
CA LEU A 224 -2.04 13.07 8.26
C LEU A 224 -2.83 14.38 8.09
N ALA A 225 -3.45 14.61 6.93
CA ALA A 225 -4.32 15.76 6.71
C ALA A 225 -5.57 15.72 7.61
N THR A 226 -6.16 14.54 7.82
CA THR A 226 -7.33 14.41 8.71
C THR A 226 -6.99 14.74 10.17
N LEU A 227 -5.73 14.65 10.57
CA LEU A 227 -5.31 14.95 11.94
C LEU A 227 -5.13 16.45 12.21
N LYS A 228 -5.01 17.29 11.18
CA LYS A 228 -4.81 18.73 11.36
C LYS A 228 -5.97 19.37 12.12
N ASP A 229 -7.19 19.02 11.72
CA ASP A 229 -8.43 19.57 12.25
C ASP A 229 -9.09 18.65 13.30
N ALA A 230 -8.48 17.51 13.58
CA ALA A 230 -9.02 16.57 14.56
C ALA A 230 -8.92 17.12 15.98
N PRO A 231 -9.99 17.01 16.80
CA PRO A 231 -9.94 17.30 18.22
C PRO A 231 -8.81 16.53 18.94
N ALA A 232 -8.27 17.08 20.00
CA ALA A 232 -7.12 16.50 20.70
C ALA A 232 -7.37 15.07 21.21
N ASP A 233 -8.59 14.77 21.63
CA ASP A 233 -9.05 13.44 22.09
C ASP A 233 -9.21 12.42 20.97
N GLN A 234 -9.25 12.86 19.71
CA GLN A 234 -9.31 12.01 18.52
C GLN A 234 -7.96 11.77 17.86
N ARG A 235 -6.93 12.54 18.28
CA ARG A 235 -5.57 12.34 17.76
C ARG A 235 -4.95 11.06 18.32
N PRO A 236 -4.08 10.41 17.54
CA PRO A 236 -3.39 9.22 18.02
C PRO A 236 -2.48 9.53 19.20
N VAL A 237 -2.34 8.59 20.13
CA VAL A 237 -1.54 8.73 21.36
C VAL A 237 -0.05 8.46 21.13
N PHE A 238 0.35 8.05 19.95
CA PHE A 238 1.74 7.79 19.60
C PHE A 238 2.44 9.03 19.02
N GLU A 239 3.75 9.08 19.15
CA GLU A 239 4.62 10.06 18.50
C GLU A 239 4.98 9.58 17.08
N LEU A 240 4.80 10.44 16.08
CA LEU A 240 5.27 10.15 14.72
C LEU A 240 6.76 10.51 14.62
N LYS A 241 7.61 9.52 14.33
CA LYS A 241 9.07 9.68 14.34
C LYS A 241 9.67 9.98 12.98
N ARG A 242 9.37 9.16 11.97
CA ARG A 242 9.94 9.32 10.63
C ARG A 242 9.00 8.78 9.55
N VAL A 243 9.14 9.30 8.34
CA VAL A 243 8.48 8.77 7.14
C VAL A 243 9.51 8.55 6.04
N VAL A 244 9.54 7.35 5.46
CA VAL A 244 10.32 7.03 4.27
C VAL A 244 9.37 6.80 3.10
N MET A 245 9.55 7.59 2.05
CA MET A 245 8.74 7.54 0.84
C MET A 245 9.51 6.91 -0.30
N LEU A 246 9.03 5.79 -0.84
CA LEU A 246 9.61 5.04 -1.93
C LEU A 246 8.82 5.29 -3.22
N GLY A 247 9.40 5.95 -4.19
CA GLY A 247 8.76 6.29 -5.48
C GLY A 247 7.41 6.99 -5.33
N PRO A 248 7.26 8.01 -4.45
CA PRO A 248 5.97 8.63 -4.19
C PRO A 248 5.52 9.49 -5.38
N PRO A 249 4.28 9.36 -5.87
CA PRO A 249 3.72 10.28 -6.86
C PRO A 249 3.21 11.57 -6.19
N ASN A 250 4.13 12.33 -5.55
CA ASN A 250 3.80 13.50 -4.74
C ASN A 250 3.18 14.67 -5.53
N HIS A 251 3.39 14.69 -6.84
CA HIS A 251 2.80 15.64 -7.79
C HIS A 251 1.96 14.94 -8.87
N GLY A 252 1.30 13.81 -8.50
CA GLY A 252 0.58 12.97 -9.44
C GLY A 252 1.51 12.08 -10.26
N ALA A 253 1.00 11.51 -11.34
CA ALA A 253 1.77 10.69 -12.27
C ALA A 253 1.40 11.04 -13.71
N GLN A 254 2.31 11.65 -14.44
CA GLN A 254 2.07 12.04 -15.84
C GLN A 254 1.73 10.82 -16.71
N LEU A 255 2.27 9.67 -16.40
CA LEU A 255 1.91 8.42 -17.09
C LEU A 255 0.43 8.10 -16.91
N ALA A 256 -0.13 8.24 -15.71
CA ALA A 256 -1.55 8.03 -15.43
C ALA A 256 -2.43 9.03 -16.21
N THR A 257 -2.03 10.30 -16.27
CA THR A 257 -2.72 11.35 -17.00
C THR A 257 -2.87 11.02 -18.50
N ARG A 258 -1.88 10.37 -19.12
CA ARG A 258 -1.97 9.94 -20.52
C ARG A 258 -3.05 8.90 -20.78
N PHE A 259 -3.45 8.15 -19.77
CA PHE A 259 -4.43 7.07 -19.87
C PHE A 259 -5.78 7.40 -19.22
N ARG A 260 -5.98 8.62 -18.70
CA ARG A 260 -7.19 9.00 -17.94
C ARG A 260 -8.50 8.79 -18.71
N GLU A 261 -8.49 8.97 -20.04
CA GLU A 261 -9.67 8.78 -20.89
C GLU A 261 -9.89 7.31 -21.29
N ASN A 262 -8.97 6.41 -20.93
CA ASN A 262 -9.07 5.00 -21.24
C ASN A 262 -9.98 4.30 -20.22
N SER A 263 -11.13 3.78 -20.66
CA SER A 263 -12.10 3.10 -19.79
C SER A 263 -11.51 1.87 -19.09
N LEU A 264 -10.62 1.12 -19.77
CA LEU A 264 -9.94 -0.02 -19.17
C LEU A 264 -9.00 0.42 -18.03
N PHE A 265 -8.26 1.50 -18.22
CA PHE A 265 -7.43 2.09 -17.16
C PHE A 265 -8.29 2.45 -15.95
N ARG A 266 -9.37 3.20 -16.13
CA ARG A 266 -10.25 3.63 -15.04
C ARG A 266 -10.85 2.46 -14.28
N THR A 267 -11.33 1.42 -14.99
CA THR A 267 -11.92 0.23 -14.37
C THR A 267 -10.89 -0.59 -13.59
N THR A 268 -9.67 -0.67 -14.10
CA THR A 268 -8.64 -1.54 -13.50
C THR A 268 -7.86 -0.86 -12.39
N TRP A 269 -7.62 0.44 -12.48
CA TRP A 269 -6.86 1.21 -11.48
C TRP A 269 -7.73 1.70 -10.32
N GLY A 270 -9.04 1.70 -10.49
CA GLY A 270 -10.00 2.10 -9.47
C GLY A 270 -9.91 3.58 -9.08
N PRO A 271 -10.72 4.03 -8.10
CA PRO A 271 -10.82 5.44 -7.73
C PRO A 271 -9.49 6.06 -7.31
N ALA A 272 -8.73 5.40 -6.43
CA ALA A 272 -7.43 5.90 -5.95
C ALA A 272 -6.37 5.96 -7.08
N GLY A 273 -6.43 5.06 -8.06
CA GLY A 273 -5.53 5.11 -9.21
C GLY A 273 -5.91 6.19 -10.23
N VAL A 274 -7.20 6.45 -10.40
CA VAL A 274 -7.70 7.54 -11.26
C VAL A 274 -7.32 8.91 -10.67
N LEU A 275 -7.24 9.04 -9.36
CA LEU A 275 -6.77 10.25 -8.69
C LEU A 275 -5.39 10.69 -9.19
N LEU A 276 -4.47 9.75 -9.45
CA LEU A 276 -3.13 10.05 -9.98
C LEU A 276 -3.14 10.70 -11.37
N ALA A 277 -4.26 10.57 -12.09
CA ALA A 277 -4.50 11.15 -13.42
C ALA A 277 -5.30 12.47 -13.37
N THR A 278 -5.73 12.89 -12.19
CA THR A 278 -6.51 14.13 -11.98
C THR A 278 -5.59 15.35 -11.98
N ASP A 279 -6.14 16.53 -12.14
CA ASP A 279 -5.42 17.78 -11.97
C ASP A 279 -4.90 17.84 -10.51
N TRP A 280 -3.58 17.88 -10.37
CA TRP A 280 -2.95 17.80 -9.05
C TRP A 280 -3.26 19.00 -8.16
N THR A 281 -3.57 20.14 -8.75
CA THR A 281 -3.99 21.34 -8.01
C THR A 281 -5.29 21.14 -7.21
N GLU A 282 -6.13 20.16 -7.60
CA GLU A 282 -7.34 19.78 -6.89
C GLU A 282 -7.05 18.79 -5.75
N VAL A 283 -5.99 18.00 -5.86
CA VAL A 283 -5.66 16.91 -4.92
C VAL A 283 -4.70 17.36 -3.82
N GLU A 284 -3.71 18.18 -4.19
CA GLU A 284 -2.62 18.58 -3.30
C GLU A 284 -3.08 19.27 -2.00
N PRO A 285 -4.12 20.14 -2.01
CA PRO A 285 -4.62 20.78 -0.79
C PRO A 285 -5.14 19.80 0.26
N ASP A 286 -5.58 18.62 -0.17
CA ASP A 286 -6.09 17.56 0.69
C ASP A 286 -5.01 16.65 1.28
N LEU A 287 -3.75 16.93 0.99
CA LEU A 287 -2.60 16.15 1.43
C LEU A 287 -1.71 16.94 2.40
N ALA A 288 -1.34 16.33 3.52
CA ALA A 288 -0.42 16.95 4.45
C ALA A 288 1.05 16.67 4.11
N LEU A 289 1.91 17.60 4.53
CA LEU A 289 3.32 17.29 4.75
C LEU A 289 3.47 16.51 6.06
N PRO A 290 4.36 15.50 6.13
CA PRO A 290 4.65 14.84 7.40
C PRO A 290 5.17 15.87 8.44
N PRO A 291 4.63 15.88 9.69
CA PRO A 291 5.06 16.79 10.74
C PRO A 291 6.36 16.34 11.43
N CYS A 292 7.03 15.35 10.91
CA CYS A 292 8.29 14.78 11.40
C CYS A 292 9.30 14.70 10.25
N PRO A 293 10.58 14.40 10.53
CA PRO A 293 11.57 14.17 9.48
C PRO A 293 11.11 13.11 8.50
N PHE A 294 11.12 13.43 7.21
CA PHE A 294 10.81 12.48 6.16
C PHE A 294 11.85 12.50 5.04
N GLY A 295 12.08 11.35 4.42
CA GLY A 295 13.01 11.20 3.31
C GLY A 295 12.35 10.55 2.12
N ILE A 296 12.86 10.85 0.93
CA ILE A 296 12.32 10.37 -0.35
C ILE A 296 13.39 9.61 -1.09
N ILE A 297 13.09 8.36 -1.49
CA ILE A 297 13.88 7.60 -2.44
C ILE A 297 13.11 7.54 -3.76
N ALA A 298 13.66 8.17 -4.79
CA ALA A 298 13.18 8.11 -6.16
C ALA A 298 13.93 7.01 -6.93
N GLY A 299 13.26 6.26 -7.77
CA GLY A 299 13.91 5.45 -8.79
C GLY A 299 14.19 6.29 -10.02
N GLY A 300 15.31 6.02 -10.71
CA GLY A 300 15.68 6.72 -11.93
C GLY A 300 16.97 6.13 -12.50
N CYS A 301 17.34 6.55 -13.69
CA CYS A 301 18.64 6.18 -14.32
C CYS A 301 19.79 7.07 -13.84
N GLY A 302 19.48 8.25 -13.28
CA GLY A 302 20.44 9.29 -12.96
C GLY A 302 20.84 10.12 -14.20
N ASP A 303 20.02 10.12 -15.22
CA ASP A 303 20.19 10.87 -16.47
C ASP A 303 18.90 11.60 -16.89
N ASP A 304 18.91 12.30 -18.02
CA ASP A 304 17.75 13.05 -18.51
C ASP A 304 16.77 12.21 -19.36
N ALA A 305 17.03 10.90 -19.53
CA ALA A 305 16.23 10.04 -20.40
C ALA A 305 15.28 9.10 -19.64
N GLY A 306 15.67 8.64 -18.44
CA GLY A 306 14.90 7.72 -17.62
C GLY A 306 14.74 6.33 -18.23
N TYR A 307 13.87 5.51 -17.63
CA TYR A 307 13.55 4.16 -18.12
C TYR A 307 12.40 4.14 -19.12
N ASN A 308 11.47 5.11 -19.07
CA ASN A 308 10.26 5.11 -19.88
C ASN A 308 10.33 6.15 -21.00
N PRO A 309 10.43 5.75 -22.28
CA PRO A 309 10.52 6.67 -23.40
C PRO A 309 9.26 7.53 -23.61
N LEU A 310 8.19 7.28 -22.86
CA LEU A 310 6.96 8.08 -22.90
C LEU A 310 6.98 9.23 -21.88
N LEU A 311 7.92 9.24 -20.96
CA LEU A 311 8.07 10.26 -19.93
C LEU A 311 9.26 11.17 -20.28
N PRO A 312 9.16 12.48 -20.08
CA PRO A 312 10.29 13.38 -20.22
C PRO A 312 11.12 13.43 -18.93
N GLY A 313 12.44 13.41 -19.04
CA GLY A 313 13.35 13.44 -17.90
C GLY A 313 13.52 12.09 -17.22
N ASP A 314 14.23 12.08 -16.09
CA ASP A 314 14.53 10.86 -15.36
C ASP A 314 13.30 10.27 -14.68
N ASP A 315 13.13 8.94 -14.72
CA ASP A 315 11.97 8.23 -14.18
C ASP A 315 12.32 6.78 -13.81
N ASP A 316 11.45 6.16 -13.01
CA ASP A 316 11.52 4.76 -12.61
C ASP A 316 10.63 3.82 -13.46
N PHE A 317 10.26 4.23 -14.66
CA PHE A 317 9.29 3.66 -15.59
C PHE A 317 7.83 4.08 -15.33
N VAL A 318 7.45 4.49 -14.13
CA VAL A 318 6.07 4.83 -13.73
C VAL A 318 5.94 6.26 -13.27
N VAL A 319 6.85 6.70 -12.40
CA VAL A 319 6.88 8.02 -11.78
C VAL A 319 8.20 8.70 -12.14
N ARG A 320 8.13 9.97 -12.54
CA ARG A 320 9.33 10.77 -12.81
C ARG A 320 10.01 11.17 -11.50
N VAL A 321 11.33 11.25 -11.50
CA VAL A 321 12.10 11.71 -10.33
C VAL A 321 11.57 13.07 -9.84
N GLU A 322 11.22 13.98 -10.75
CA GLU A 322 10.67 15.30 -10.42
C GLU A 322 9.29 15.20 -9.72
N GLU A 323 8.43 14.26 -10.13
CA GLU A 323 7.12 14.04 -9.51
C GLU A 323 7.21 13.47 -8.09
N THR A 324 8.35 12.92 -7.70
CA THR A 324 8.56 12.39 -6.34
C THR A 324 8.90 13.46 -5.32
N ARG A 325 9.41 14.63 -5.77
CA ARG A 325 9.89 15.68 -4.87
C ARG A 325 8.75 16.19 -3.97
N LEU A 326 9.12 16.58 -2.75
CA LEU A 326 8.19 17.19 -1.81
C LEU A 326 8.96 18.16 -0.91
N PRO A 327 8.58 19.45 -0.87
CA PRO A 327 9.23 20.44 -0.02
C PRO A 327 9.25 20.03 1.45
N GLY A 328 10.36 20.28 2.14
CA GLY A 328 10.57 19.91 3.54
C GLY A 328 11.16 18.51 3.74
N ALA A 329 11.44 17.73 2.68
CA ALA A 329 12.14 16.46 2.81
C ALA A 329 13.52 16.67 3.44
N ALA A 330 13.82 15.92 4.52
CA ALA A 330 15.10 15.98 5.22
C ALA A 330 16.25 15.37 4.42
N ASP A 331 15.93 14.46 3.50
CA ASP A 331 16.89 13.88 2.57
C ASP A 331 16.19 13.37 1.30
N PHE A 332 16.90 13.40 0.16
CA PHE A 332 16.41 12.97 -1.14
C PHE A 332 17.49 12.13 -1.86
N LEU A 333 17.15 10.91 -2.25
CA LEU A 333 18.05 9.98 -2.90
C LEU A 333 17.45 9.46 -4.20
N VAL A 334 18.24 9.47 -5.29
CA VAL A 334 17.90 8.77 -6.54
C VAL A 334 18.71 7.47 -6.60
N VAL A 335 18.03 6.36 -6.86
CA VAL A 335 18.62 5.02 -6.98
C VAL A 335 18.31 4.47 -8.37
N PRO A 336 19.28 3.88 -9.10
CA PRO A 336 19.04 3.28 -10.41
C PRO A 336 18.23 1.98 -10.27
N VAL A 337 16.90 2.14 -10.18
CA VAL A 337 15.96 1.04 -9.94
C VAL A 337 14.59 1.34 -10.56
N LEU A 338 13.95 0.31 -11.11
CA LEU A 338 12.57 0.39 -11.59
C LEU A 338 11.57 0.46 -10.42
N HIS A 339 10.45 1.13 -10.63
CA HIS A 339 9.38 1.32 -9.66
C HIS A 339 8.95 0.03 -8.93
N SER A 340 8.72 -1.04 -9.69
CA SER A 340 8.29 -2.33 -9.16
C SER A 340 9.39 -3.12 -8.43
N SER A 341 10.66 -2.74 -8.61
CA SER A 341 11.81 -3.46 -8.09
C SER A 341 12.43 -2.82 -6.84
N MET A 342 11.89 -1.69 -6.39
CA MET A 342 12.44 -0.94 -5.24
C MET A 342 12.57 -1.79 -3.98
N MET A 343 11.57 -2.62 -3.65
CA MET A 343 11.54 -3.40 -2.41
C MET A 343 12.63 -4.48 -2.36
N GLY A 344 12.97 -5.06 -3.50
CA GLY A 344 14.05 -6.06 -3.63
C GLY A 344 15.45 -5.45 -3.85
N ASN A 345 15.57 -4.13 -3.98
CA ASN A 345 16.84 -3.47 -4.22
C ASN A 345 17.59 -3.21 -2.91
N GLU A 346 18.79 -3.78 -2.77
CA GLU A 346 19.61 -3.69 -1.55
C GLU A 346 19.96 -2.24 -1.18
N SER A 347 20.24 -1.38 -2.15
CA SER A 347 20.55 0.03 -1.88
C SER A 347 19.33 0.77 -1.32
N VAL A 348 18.11 0.47 -1.80
CA VAL A 348 16.86 1.02 -1.27
C VAL A 348 16.61 0.51 0.15
N GLN A 349 16.81 -0.78 0.41
CA GLN A 349 16.65 -1.40 1.72
C GLN A 349 17.58 -0.76 2.75
N GLN A 350 18.87 -0.70 2.45
CA GLN A 350 19.89 -0.12 3.34
C GLN A 350 19.66 1.37 3.59
N ALA A 351 19.30 2.14 2.56
CA ALA A 351 18.96 3.55 2.72
C ALA A 351 17.72 3.73 3.60
N THR A 352 16.66 2.93 3.40
CA THR A 352 15.44 2.95 4.21
C THR A 352 15.75 2.68 5.69
N ILE A 353 16.50 1.62 5.98
CA ILE A 353 16.90 1.26 7.35
C ILE A 353 17.71 2.39 7.99
N ARG A 354 18.69 2.93 7.27
CA ARG A 354 19.52 4.01 7.78
C ARG A 354 18.72 5.28 8.06
N PHE A 355 17.77 5.63 7.20
CA PHE A 355 16.89 6.77 7.47
C PHE A 355 16.01 6.54 8.70
N LEU A 356 15.46 5.35 8.87
CA LEU A 356 14.68 4.99 10.07
C LEU A 356 15.51 5.09 11.35
N GLN A 357 16.80 4.80 11.31
CA GLN A 357 17.71 4.84 12.46
C GLN A 357 18.27 6.25 12.72
N HIS A 358 18.67 6.97 11.65
CA HIS A 358 19.50 8.16 11.76
C HIS A 358 18.87 9.42 11.13
N GLY A 359 17.90 9.29 10.20
CA GLY A 359 17.26 10.40 9.51
C GLY A 359 18.03 10.91 8.27
N TYR A 360 18.91 10.07 7.71
CA TYR A 360 19.58 10.27 6.42
C TYR A 360 19.74 8.96 5.67
N PHE A 361 19.89 9.01 4.34
CA PHE A 361 19.99 7.81 3.49
C PHE A 361 21.41 7.26 3.36
N VAL A 362 22.42 8.13 3.30
CA VAL A 362 23.83 7.74 3.09
C VAL A 362 24.68 8.12 4.29
N SER A 363 24.84 9.40 4.56
CA SER A 363 25.49 9.96 5.75
C SER A 363 24.91 11.35 6.04
N GLU A 364 25.22 11.92 7.20
CA GLU A 364 24.77 13.27 7.58
C GLU A 364 25.28 14.32 6.58
N GLU A 365 26.55 14.20 6.15
CA GLU A 365 27.19 15.14 5.24
C GLU A 365 26.71 14.99 3.78
N ALA A 366 26.20 13.82 3.44
CA ALA A 366 25.69 13.53 2.09
C ALA A 366 24.20 13.84 1.92
N ARG A 367 23.53 14.38 2.94
CA ARG A 367 22.13 14.77 2.86
C ARG A 367 21.85 15.73 1.71
N ARG A 368 20.72 15.55 1.07
CA ARG A 368 20.18 16.42 0.02
C ARG A 368 18.75 16.86 0.39
N PRO A 369 18.59 17.76 1.37
CA PRO A 369 17.27 18.20 1.77
C PRO A 369 16.59 19.00 0.65
N ILE A 370 15.27 18.89 0.58
CA ILE A 370 14.46 19.74 -0.29
C ILE A 370 13.92 20.90 0.56
N PRO A 371 14.35 22.14 0.32
CA PRO A 371 13.88 23.29 1.11
C PRO A 371 12.36 23.45 1.03
N VAL A 372 11.77 23.97 2.08
CA VAL A 372 10.42 24.54 2.00
C VAL A 372 10.59 25.89 1.32
N GLU A 373 10.04 26.06 0.12
CA GLU A 373 10.00 27.38 -0.51
C GLU A 373 9.14 28.31 0.38
N LEU A 374 9.74 29.43 0.80
CA LEU A 374 9.11 30.45 1.64
C LEU A 374 8.20 31.36 0.79
#